data_45e56ba39f7414043865209247514950
#
_entry.id   45e56ba39f7414043865209247514950
#
_cell.length_a   1.000
_cell.length_b   1.000
_cell.length_c   1.000
_cell.angle_alpha   90.00
_cell.angle_beta   90.00
_cell.angle_gamma   90.00
#
_symmetry.space_group_name_H-M   'P 1'
#
loop_
_entity.id
_entity.type
_entity.pdbx_description
1 polymer ?
#
loop_
_entity_poly.entity_id
_entity_poly.type
_entity_poly.pdbx_seq_one_letter_code
_entity_poly.pdbx_strand_id
1 'polypeptide(L)'
;MCVTPLALAVGHGDLGLEKRQPDAPMNVTSVVLGEEVSSISAEGDMEGYGKVYVTYHLSYNAARTGGTVDGQGRGFTADGYASGRFQGFWEMVDGVVVMRNVVNITNGQMNLDVIKFNPLTEELVVQAYVLK
;
A
#
# COMPACT_ATOMS: atom_id res chain seq x y z
N MET A 1 -8.80 -29.38 -19.78
CA MET A 1 -8.57 -29.09 -19.36
C MET A 1 -8.35 -28.42 -18.75
N CYS A 2 -8.57 -28.24 -18.67
CA CYS A 2 -8.31 -27.59 -18.04
C CYS A 2 -8.19 -26.88 -17.48
N VAL A 3 -8.26 -26.70 -17.34
CA VAL A 3 -7.98 -26.14 -16.76
C VAL A 3 -7.62 -25.38 -16.37
N THR A 4 -7.71 -25.23 -16.56
CA THR A 4 -7.28 -24.63 -16.15
C THR A 4 -6.87 -23.97 -15.66
N PRO A 5 -6.85 -23.84 -15.80
CA PRO A 5 -6.35 -23.22 -15.14
C PRO A 5 -6.32 -22.38 -14.63
N LEU A 6 -6.76 -22.26 -14.80
CA LEU A 6 -6.64 -21.52 -14.33
C LEU A 6 -6.50 -20.94 -13.65
N ALA A 7 -6.79 -20.92 -13.76
CA ALA A 7 -6.66 -20.49 -13.08
C ALA A 7 -6.02 -20.31 -12.40
N LEU A 8 -5.81 -20.46 -12.45
CA LEU A 8 -4.99 -20.24 -11.81
C LEU A 8 -4.40 -19.32 -11.68
N ALA A 9 -4.58 -19.49 -12.32
CA ALA A 9 -3.75 -18.51 -12.45
C ALA A 9 -4.25 -17.37 -11.95
N VAL A 10 -4.97 -17.25 -12.17
CA VAL A 10 -5.47 -16.35 -11.62
C VAL A 10 -5.10 -16.21 -10.43
N GLY A 11 -4.85 -17.05 -10.07
CA GLY A 11 -4.63 -17.06 -8.91
C GLY A 11 -3.66 -16.33 -8.44
N HIS A 12 -2.83 -16.08 -8.81
CA HIS A 12 -1.84 -15.41 -8.29
C HIS A 12 -2.15 -14.39 -7.39
N GLY A 13 -3.05 -14.47 -6.59
CA GLY A 13 -3.29 -13.50 -5.63
C GLY A 13 -3.98 -12.29 -6.14
N ASP A 14 -4.20 -12.27 -7.35
CA ASP A 14 -4.94 -11.22 -7.94
C ASP A 14 -6.40 -11.60 -7.82
N LEU A 15 -7.16 -10.89 -7.09
CA LEU A 15 -8.57 -11.17 -6.90
C LEU A 15 -9.44 -10.70 -8.07
N GLY A 16 -8.83 -10.46 -9.23
CA GLY A 16 -9.56 -9.94 -10.37
C GLY A 16 -9.91 -8.48 -10.25
N LEU A 17 -9.29 -7.78 -9.33
CA LEU A 17 -9.53 -6.35 -9.17
C LEU A 17 -8.81 -5.57 -10.25
N GLU A 18 -9.46 -4.49 -10.65
CA GLU A 18 -8.93 -3.60 -11.66
C GLU A 18 -7.97 -2.61 -11.04
N LYS A 19 -6.87 -2.30 -11.73
CA LYS A 19 -5.95 -1.27 -11.26
C LYS A 19 -6.63 0.08 -11.29
N ARG A 20 -6.49 0.86 -10.23
CA ARG A 20 -6.99 2.23 -10.19
C ARG A 20 -6.13 3.13 -11.06
N GLN A 21 -4.84 2.88 -11.06
CA GLN A 21 -3.83 3.68 -11.75
C GLN A 21 -2.57 2.87 -11.93
N PRO A 22 -1.59 3.35 -12.69
CA PRO A 22 -0.30 2.68 -12.78
C PRO A 22 0.39 2.59 -11.42
N ASP A 23 1.27 1.62 -11.26
CA ASP A 23 2.06 1.48 -10.04
C ASP A 23 2.81 2.77 -9.77
N ALA A 24 2.81 3.20 -8.52
CA ALA A 24 3.41 4.47 -8.12
C ALA A 24 4.66 4.23 -7.28
N PRO A 25 5.86 4.47 -7.84
CA PRO A 25 7.06 4.46 -7.02
C PRO A 25 7.07 5.72 -6.15
N MET A 26 7.36 5.51 -4.87
CA MET A 26 7.35 6.59 -3.90
C MET A 26 8.75 6.77 -3.32
N ASN A 27 9.03 7.98 -2.89
CA ASN A 27 10.30 8.31 -2.26
C ASN A 27 10.10 8.25 -0.74
N VAL A 28 10.84 7.36 -0.07
CA VAL A 28 10.75 7.22 1.38
C VAL A 28 11.45 8.41 2.03
N THR A 29 10.74 9.13 2.88
CA THR A 29 11.26 10.32 3.53
C THR A 29 11.66 10.06 4.99
N SER A 30 11.14 9.01 5.60
CA SER A 30 11.42 8.73 7.01
C SER A 30 11.10 7.28 7.34
N VAL A 31 11.96 6.66 8.13
CA VAL A 31 11.69 5.37 8.74
C VAL A 31 12.01 5.53 10.21
N VAL A 32 11.00 5.33 11.07
CA VAL A 32 11.17 5.45 12.51
C VAL A 32 10.87 4.11 13.12
N LEU A 33 11.88 3.48 13.71
CA LEU A 33 11.71 2.17 14.33
C LEU A 33 11.25 2.34 15.78
N GLY A 34 10.20 1.62 16.14
CA GLY A 34 9.70 1.61 17.51
C GLY A 34 9.62 0.21 18.03
N GLU A 35 9.47 0.09 19.34
CA GLU A 35 9.39 -1.20 20.00
C GLU A 35 8.08 -1.92 19.63
N GLU A 36 6.99 -1.18 19.61
CA GLU A 36 5.68 -1.75 19.33
C GLU A 36 5.12 -1.33 17.99
N VAL A 37 5.47 -0.12 17.53
CA VAL A 37 4.98 0.41 16.26
C VAL A 37 6.14 1.11 15.57
N SER A 38 6.34 0.80 14.31
CA SER A 38 7.30 1.52 13.45
C SER A 38 6.54 2.31 12.42
N SER A 39 7.14 3.39 11.93
CA SER A 39 6.50 4.25 10.93
C SER A 39 7.37 4.39 9.70
N ILE A 40 6.72 4.38 8.54
CA ILE A 40 7.36 4.66 7.26
C ILE A 40 6.58 5.78 6.61
N SER A 41 7.27 6.85 6.24
CA SER A 41 6.65 7.96 5.52
C SER A 41 7.25 8.05 4.14
N ALA A 42 6.42 8.41 3.16
CA ALA A 42 6.84 8.48 1.77
C ALA A 42 6.07 9.56 1.04
N GLU A 43 6.61 9.97 -0.12
CA GLU A 43 5.96 10.97 -0.97
C GLU A 43 6.20 10.59 -2.42
N GLY A 44 5.33 11.06 -3.29
CA GLY A 44 5.48 10.81 -4.72
C GLY A 44 4.25 11.27 -5.48
N ASP A 45 4.26 11.04 -6.77
CA ASP A 45 3.14 11.41 -7.63
C ASP A 45 2.30 10.17 -7.92
N MET A 46 0.99 10.30 -7.78
CA MET A 46 0.05 9.25 -8.13
C MET A 46 -0.94 9.81 -9.13
N GLU A 47 -1.10 9.10 -10.24
CA GLU A 47 -2.05 9.52 -11.27
C GLU A 47 -3.45 9.59 -10.66
N GLY A 48 -4.13 10.70 -10.87
CA GLY A 48 -5.46 10.91 -10.32
C GLY A 48 -5.49 11.53 -8.94
N TYR A 49 -4.41 11.42 -8.17
CA TYR A 49 -4.36 11.97 -6.80
C TYR A 49 -3.32 13.08 -6.65
N GLY A 50 -2.45 13.24 -7.65
CA GLY A 50 -1.46 14.32 -7.65
C GLY A 50 -0.25 14.03 -6.77
N LYS A 51 0.22 15.04 -6.06
CA LYS A 51 1.34 14.89 -5.13
C LYS A 51 0.82 14.27 -3.85
N VAL A 52 1.33 13.10 -3.52
CA VAL A 52 0.83 12.31 -2.39
C VAL A 52 1.88 12.23 -1.29
N TYR A 53 1.43 12.44 -0.06
CA TYR A 53 2.19 12.20 1.16
C TYR A 53 1.48 11.12 1.94
N VAL A 54 2.22 10.14 2.46
CA VAL A 54 1.62 9.01 3.16
C VAL A 54 2.49 8.58 4.33
N THR A 55 1.85 8.16 5.41
CA THR A 55 2.54 7.58 6.56
C THR A 55 1.85 6.27 6.93
N TYR A 56 2.65 5.22 7.04
CA TYR A 56 2.23 3.88 7.45
C TYR A 56 2.72 3.63 8.86
N HIS A 57 1.84 3.11 9.72
CA HIS A 57 2.19 2.68 11.07
C HIS A 57 2.07 1.16 11.12
N LEU A 58 3.17 0.48 11.40
CA LEU A 58 3.23 -0.98 11.39
C LEU A 58 3.43 -1.48 12.81
N SER A 59 2.45 -2.25 13.31
CA SER A 59 2.59 -2.92 14.59
C SER A 59 3.20 -4.31 14.37
N TYR A 60 3.66 -4.94 15.44
CA TYR A 60 4.35 -6.22 15.33
C TYR A 60 3.53 -7.35 15.96
N ASN A 61 3.49 -8.50 15.28
CA ASN A 61 2.99 -9.72 15.88
C ASN A 61 4.07 -10.32 16.76
N ALA A 62 3.78 -11.45 17.42
CA ALA A 62 4.70 -12.06 18.37
C ALA A 62 6.02 -12.46 17.72
N ALA A 63 5.97 -12.91 16.47
CA ALA A 63 7.18 -13.34 15.75
C ALA A 63 7.93 -12.15 15.15
N ARG A 64 7.33 -10.97 15.14
CA ARG A 64 7.90 -9.73 14.60
C ARG A 64 8.18 -9.81 13.10
N THR A 65 7.46 -10.68 12.40
CA THR A 65 7.59 -10.83 10.95
C THR A 65 6.37 -10.32 10.21
N GLY A 66 5.43 -9.71 10.93
CA GLY A 66 4.20 -9.17 10.39
C GLY A 66 3.41 -8.51 11.48
N GLY A 67 2.23 -8.04 11.14
CA GLY A 67 1.32 -7.39 12.07
C GLY A 67 0.27 -6.59 11.35
N THR A 68 -0.29 -5.60 12.04
CA THR A 68 -1.31 -4.73 11.46
C THR A 68 -0.68 -3.44 10.97
N VAL A 69 -1.40 -2.79 10.06
CA VAL A 69 -0.99 -1.49 9.49
C VAL A 69 -2.18 -0.56 9.59
N ASP A 70 -1.91 0.69 9.95
CA ASP A 70 -2.87 1.75 9.73
C ASP A 70 -2.13 3.01 9.31
N GLY A 71 -2.85 4.02 8.90
CA GLY A 71 -2.23 5.25 8.51
C GLY A 71 -3.15 6.12 7.67
N GLN A 72 -2.53 7.12 7.06
CA GLN A 72 -3.25 8.06 6.24
C GLN A 72 -2.35 8.64 5.17
N GLY A 73 -2.98 9.12 4.10
CA GLY A 73 -2.31 9.82 3.03
C GLY A 73 -3.14 10.98 2.54
N ARG A 74 -2.49 11.90 1.84
CA ARG A 74 -3.16 13.02 1.20
C ARG A 74 -2.56 13.27 -0.15
N GLY A 75 -3.43 13.51 -1.12
CA GLY A 75 -3.02 13.87 -2.46
C GLY A 75 -3.46 15.29 -2.78
N PHE A 76 -2.59 16.05 -3.40
CA PHE A 76 -2.80 17.45 -3.73
C PHE A 76 -2.69 17.67 -5.23
N THR A 77 -3.71 18.33 -5.78
CA THR A 77 -3.70 18.75 -7.19
C THR A 77 -3.93 20.26 -7.22
N ALA A 78 -3.88 20.85 -8.42
CA ALA A 78 -4.18 22.27 -8.57
C ALA A 78 -5.60 22.61 -8.13
N ASP A 79 -6.50 21.62 -8.19
CA ASP A 79 -7.93 21.85 -7.90
C ASP A 79 -8.31 21.56 -6.46
N GLY A 80 -7.40 21.08 -5.63
CA GLY A 80 -7.71 20.76 -4.24
C GLY A 80 -6.97 19.55 -3.75
N TYR A 81 -7.56 18.85 -2.77
CA TYR A 81 -6.91 17.68 -2.21
C TYR A 81 -7.93 16.62 -1.80
N ALA A 82 -7.44 15.39 -1.65
CA ALA A 82 -8.22 14.29 -1.11
C ALA A 82 -7.40 13.60 -0.02
N SER A 83 -8.08 13.07 0.99
CA SER A 83 -7.45 12.33 2.07
C SER A 83 -7.88 10.87 2.02
N GLY A 84 -6.96 9.97 2.36
CA GLY A 84 -7.26 8.57 2.50
C GLY A 84 -6.85 8.09 3.87
N ARG A 85 -7.65 7.20 4.45
CA ARG A 85 -7.31 6.51 5.68
C ARG A 85 -7.33 5.03 5.37
N PHE A 86 -6.42 4.29 5.96
CA PHE A 86 -6.32 2.88 5.61
C PHE A 86 -5.97 2.03 6.82
N GLN A 87 -6.26 0.75 6.68
CA GLN A 87 -5.85 -0.26 7.63
C GLN A 87 -5.70 -1.59 6.91
N GLY A 88 -4.84 -2.44 7.42
CA GLY A 88 -4.58 -3.72 6.83
C GLY A 88 -3.52 -4.50 7.60
N PHE A 89 -2.76 -5.28 6.87
CA PHE A 89 -1.77 -6.18 7.44
C PHE A 89 -0.48 -6.09 6.65
N TRP A 90 0.63 -6.37 7.33
CA TRP A 90 1.93 -6.44 6.68
C TRP A 90 2.63 -7.75 7.04
N GLU A 91 3.53 -8.16 6.18
CA GLU A 91 4.37 -9.32 6.41
C GLU A 91 5.71 -9.13 5.71
N MET A 92 6.74 -9.81 6.21
CA MET A 92 8.04 -9.85 5.53
C MET A 92 8.03 -11.02 4.54
N VAL A 93 8.36 -10.74 3.29
CA VAL A 93 8.44 -11.76 2.25
C VAL A 93 9.79 -11.56 1.55
N ASP A 94 10.72 -12.49 1.78
CA ASP A 94 12.05 -12.44 1.16
C ASP A 94 12.74 -11.09 1.34
N GLY A 95 12.66 -10.56 2.55
CA GLY A 95 13.33 -9.30 2.88
C GLY A 95 12.57 -8.05 2.46
N VAL A 96 11.37 -8.20 1.94
CA VAL A 96 10.52 -7.08 1.50
C VAL A 96 9.31 -7.00 2.42
N VAL A 97 9.00 -5.80 2.88
CA VAL A 97 7.77 -5.54 3.64
C VAL A 97 6.63 -5.44 2.64
N VAL A 98 5.64 -6.31 2.77
CA VAL A 98 4.45 -6.27 1.91
C VAL A 98 3.25 -5.90 2.76
N MET A 99 2.59 -4.81 2.40
CA MET A 99 1.38 -4.35 3.09
C MET A 99 0.19 -4.51 2.16
N ARG A 100 -0.95 -4.91 2.72
CA ARG A 100 -2.21 -4.96 1.98
C ARG A 100 -3.24 -4.21 2.79
N ASN A 101 -3.65 -3.06 2.29
CA ASN A 101 -4.48 -2.11 3.03
C ASN A 101 -5.76 -1.78 2.28
N VAL A 102 -6.86 -1.66 3.03
CA VAL A 102 -8.10 -1.11 2.50
C VAL A 102 -8.07 0.39 2.77
N VAL A 103 -8.23 1.18 1.73
CA VAL A 103 -8.13 2.64 1.78
C VAL A 103 -9.49 3.25 1.50
N ASN A 104 -9.95 4.12 2.42
CA ASN A 104 -11.16 4.92 2.23
C ASN A 104 -10.73 6.35 1.89
N ILE A 105 -11.24 6.87 0.81
CA ILE A 105 -10.85 8.18 0.30
C ILE A 105 -12.02 9.15 0.39
N THR A 106 -11.73 10.40 0.71
CA THR A 106 -12.78 11.41 0.93
C THR A 106 -13.63 11.70 -0.30
N ASN A 107 -13.16 11.34 -1.49
CA ASN A 107 -13.97 11.49 -2.71
C ASN A 107 -14.95 10.34 -2.92
N GLY A 108 -15.04 9.39 -1.97
CA GLY A 108 -15.97 8.26 -2.04
C GLY A 108 -15.37 7.00 -2.64
N GLN A 109 -14.16 7.05 -3.16
CA GLN A 109 -13.49 5.88 -3.69
C GLN A 109 -12.93 5.01 -2.56
N MET A 110 -12.83 3.72 -2.84
CA MET A 110 -12.14 2.77 -1.95
C MET A 110 -11.16 1.97 -2.77
N ASN A 111 -9.96 1.80 -2.25
CA ASN A 111 -8.92 1.02 -2.91
C ASN A 111 -8.44 -0.11 -2.02
N LEU A 112 -7.95 -1.16 -2.66
CA LEU A 112 -7.07 -2.12 -2.01
C LEU A 112 -5.67 -1.76 -2.50
N ASP A 113 -4.81 -1.34 -1.59
CA ASP A 113 -3.44 -1.02 -1.93
C ASP A 113 -2.53 -2.16 -1.51
N VAL A 114 -1.65 -2.57 -2.42
CA VAL A 114 -0.55 -3.47 -2.11
C VAL A 114 0.71 -2.64 -2.16
N ILE A 115 1.39 -2.54 -1.03
CA ILE A 115 2.59 -1.72 -0.92
C ILE A 115 3.78 -2.63 -0.66
N LYS A 116 4.84 -2.45 -1.43
CA LYS A 116 6.07 -3.22 -1.27
C LYS A 116 7.19 -2.26 -0.94
N PHE A 117 7.81 -2.47 0.21
CA PHE A 117 8.93 -1.65 0.68
C PHE A 117 10.14 -2.55 0.90
N ASN A 118 11.23 -2.24 0.20
CA ASN A 118 12.50 -2.93 0.37
C ASN A 118 13.38 -2.07 1.30
N PRO A 119 13.59 -2.48 2.55
CA PRO A 119 14.35 -1.66 3.48
C PRO A 119 15.83 -1.55 3.13
N LEU A 120 16.35 -2.46 2.31
CA LEU A 120 17.75 -2.40 1.91
C LEU A 120 17.99 -1.30 0.87
N THR A 121 17.10 -1.16 -0.10
CA THR A 121 17.23 -0.19 -1.18
C THR A 121 16.39 1.05 -0.96
N GLU A 122 15.46 1.00 0.01
CA GLU A 122 14.48 2.06 0.30
C GLU A 122 13.47 2.28 -0.82
N GLU A 123 13.38 1.33 -1.74
CA GLU A 123 12.34 1.41 -2.77
C GLU A 123 10.98 1.09 -2.15
N LEU A 124 9.99 1.91 -2.48
CA LEU A 124 8.61 1.70 -2.04
C LEU A 124 7.70 1.92 -3.23
N VAL A 125 6.86 0.94 -3.52
CA VAL A 125 5.93 1.00 -4.66
C VAL A 125 4.52 0.72 -4.16
N VAL A 126 3.56 1.53 -4.60
CA VAL A 126 2.15 1.38 -4.27
C VAL A 126 1.42 0.87 -5.51
N GLN A 127 0.72 -0.25 -5.35
CA GLN A 127 -0.17 -0.80 -6.38
C GLN A 127 -1.60 -0.64 -5.87
N ALA A 128 -2.40 0.18 -6.54
CA ALA A 128 -3.76 0.49 -6.09
C ALA A 128 -4.78 -0.20 -6.98
N TYR A 129 -5.69 -0.93 -6.34
CA TYR A 129 -6.78 -1.64 -7.02
C TYR A 129 -8.13 -1.07 -6.60
N VAL A 130 -9.09 -1.10 -7.50
CA VAL A 130 -10.42 -0.53 -7.28
C VAL A 130 -11.27 -1.48 -6.44
N LEU A 131 -11.77 -1.00 -5.30
CA LEU A 131 -12.82 -1.68 -4.54
C LEU A 131 -14.16 -0.99 -4.77
N LYS A 132 -14.12 0.33 -4.91
CA LYS A 132 -15.34 1.08 -5.12
C LYS A 132 -15.09 2.38 -5.88
#